data_de5f3fd21fc30912166c9065518f58f2
#
_entry.id   de5f3fd21fc30912166c9065518f58f2
#
_cell.length_a   1.000
_cell.length_b   1.000
_cell.length_c   1.000
_cell.angle_alpha   90.00
_cell.angle_beta   90.00
_cell.angle_gamma   90.00
#
_symmetry.space_group_name_H-M   'P 1'
#
loop_
_entity.id
_entity.type
_entity.pdbx_description
1 polymer ?
#
loop_
_entity_poly.entity_id
_entity_poly.type
_entity_poly.pdbx_seq_one_letter_code
_entity_poly.pdbx_strand_id
1 'polypeptide(L)'
;MKVEVYKGAQGKHNLKDYEETYNAFDWKDVEQAFSWSETGKMNMAYECIDRHVDQGSGDKIALNYKDEHRKESYTYKDMQRLSNKAANVLSEHAEVDKGDRVFIFMSRTPELYFALLGVLKIGAIVGPLFEAFMEKAVADRLENSEAKVLITNKALLPRVPVDKLPNLKKIVVVDEDVEDNYIDFISLMETASDEFDIEWLKSDDGLILHYTSGSTGQPKGVLHVQQAMLVHYISGKYVLDIQEDDVYWCTADPGWVTGTSYGIFAPWLNGATNCIAGGRFSPEQWYSMIEDFKVTIWYTAPTALRMLMSAGDDIVEKYDLSSLRSILSVGEPLNPEVIKWAKKVYGLTVLDTWWMTETGGH
;
A
#
# COMPACT_ATOMS: atom_id res chain seq x y z
N MET A 1 -40.28 5.73 -7.46
CA MET A 1 -39.08 6.31 -6.84
C MET A 1 -38.24 6.92 -7.96
N LYS A 2 -37.96 8.23 -7.98
CA LYS A 2 -37.06 8.81 -8.98
C LYS A 2 -35.64 8.39 -8.56
N VAL A 3 -34.96 7.67 -9.42
CA VAL A 3 -33.54 7.37 -9.25
C VAL A 3 -32.77 8.63 -9.62
N GLU A 4 -32.06 9.19 -8.65
CA GLU A 4 -31.16 10.32 -8.87
C GLU A 4 -29.83 9.77 -9.40
N VAL A 5 -29.45 10.16 -10.61
CA VAL A 5 -28.21 9.72 -11.24
C VAL A 5 -27.15 10.81 -11.04
N TYR A 6 -26.09 10.46 -10.34
CA TYR A 6 -24.91 11.33 -10.17
C TYR A 6 -23.89 11.03 -11.26
N LYS A 7 -23.28 12.05 -11.81
CA LYS A 7 -22.11 11.90 -12.69
C LYS A 7 -20.89 11.51 -11.85
N GLY A 8 -20.04 10.66 -12.41
CA GLY A 8 -18.77 10.27 -11.81
C GLY A 8 -17.75 11.41 -11.70
N ALA A 9 -16.48 11.07 -11.53
CA ALA A 9 -15.37 12.02 -11.45
C ALA A 9 -15.37 12.99 -12.63
N GLN A 10 -14.84 14.20 -12.41
CA GLN A 10 -14.75 15.23 -13.44
C GLN A 10 -13.31 15.30 -13.98
N GLY A 11 -13.16 15.73 -15.23
CA GLY A 11 -11.88 15.98 -15.84
C GLY A 11 -11.44 14.94 -16.86
N LYS A 12 -10.12 14.79 -17.02
CA LYS A 12 -9.49 13.85 -17.94
C LYS A 12 -9.54 12.44 -17.32
N HIS A 13 -9.96 11.44 -18.09
CA HIS A 13 -10.07 10.05 -17.65
C HIS A 13 -9.20 9.13 -18.50
N ASN A 14 -8.66 8.07 -17.89
CA ASN A 14 -7.95 7.00 -18.60
C ASN A 14 -8.90 6.21 -19.51
N LEU A 15 -10.11 5.90 -19.01
CA LEU A 15 -11.15 5.23 -19.79
C LEU A 15 -11.99 6.25 -20.55
N LYS A 16 -11.60 6.55 -21.78
CA LYS A 16 -12.27 7.55 -22.62
C LYS A 16 -13.54 7.02 -23.26
N ASP A 17 -13.49 5.81 -23.77
CA ASP A 17 -14.60 5.07 -24.38
C ASP A 17 -14.57 3.62 -23.90
N TYR A 18 -15.66 3.19 -23.25
CA TYR A 18 -15.74 1.85 -22.68
C TYR A 18 -15.79 0.78 -23.77
N GLU A 19 -16.64 0.98 -24.79
CA GLU A 19 -16.86 -0.02 -25.84
C GLU A 19 -15.59 -0.20 -26.71
N GLU A 20 -14.94 0.90 -27.06
CA GLU A 20 -13.68 0.86 -27.79
C GLU A 20 -12.60 0.14 -26.99
N THR A 21 -12.44 0.52 -25.72
CA THR A 21 -11.44 -0.09 -24.82
C THR A 21 -11.74 -1.57 -24.59
N TYR A 22 -13.00 -1.93 -24.34
CA TYR A 22 -13.40 -3.31 -24.09
C TYR A 22 -13.11 -4.21 -25.31
N ASN A 23 -13.45 -3.73 -26.52
CA ASN A 23 -13.24 -4.52 -27.74
C ASN A 23 -11.78 -4.62 -28.19
N ALA A 24 -10.95 -3.65 -27.81
CA ALA A 24 -9.52 -3.62 -28.13
C ALA A 24 -8.62 -4.22 -27.05
N PHE A 25 -9.15 -4.55 -25.86
CA PHE A 25 -8.36 -4.98 -24.71
C PHE A 25 -7.63 -6.31 -24.94
N ASP A 26 -6.32 -6.31 -24.75
CA ASP A 26 -5.49 -7.51 -24.70
C ASP A 26 -4.52 -7.43 -23.51
N TRP A 27 -4.40 -8.48 -22.73
CA TRP A 27 -3.45 -8.57 -21.64
C TRP A 27 -1.99 -8.39 -22.08
N LYS A 28 -1.65 -8.76 -23.32
CA LYS A 28 -0.33 -8.53 -23.89
C LYS A 28 0.03 -7.04 -23.98
N ASP A 29 -0.97 -6.18 -24.24
CA ASP A 29 -0.76 -4.73 -24.28
C ASP A 29 -0.51 -4.20 -22.87
N VAL A 30 -1.14 -4.79 -21.86
CA VAL A 30 -0.87 -4.47 -20.45
C VAL A 30 0.55 -4.88 -20.06
N GLU A 31 1.01 -6.06 -20.50
CA GLU A 31 2.36 -6.55 -20.27
C GLU A 31 3.44 -5.62 -20.82
N GLN A 32 3.18 -4.97 -21.95
CA GLN A 32 4.11 -4.02 -22.59
C GLN A 32 4.36 -2.74 -21.74
N ALA A 33 3.52 -2.46 -20.75
CA ALA A 33 3.77 -1.37 -19.81
C ALA A 33 4.92 -1.67 -18.84
N PHE A 34 5.40 -2.91 -18.78
CA PHE A 34 6.40 -3.37 -17.82
C PHE A 34 7.70 -3.76 -18.50
N SER A 35 8.82 -3.61 -17.78
CA SER A 35 10.15 -3.96 -18.28
C SER A 35 10.31 -5.46 -18.56
N TRP A 36 9.60 -6.31 -17.81
CA TRP A 36 9.68 -7.75 -17.96
C TRP A 36 9.09 -8.26 -19.30
N SER A 37 8.27 -7.50 -19.98
CA SER A 37 7.80 -7.84 -21.33
C SER A 37 8.96 -8.03 -22.33
N GLU A 38 10.06 -7.29 -22.12
CA GLU A 38 11.27 -7.39 -22.93
C GLU A 38 12.32 -8.30 -22.31
N THR A 39 12.45 -8.28 -20.99
CA THR A 39 13.54 -8.98 -20.27
C THR A 39 13.15 -10.37 -19.79
N GLY A 40 11.85 -10.68 -19.67
CA GLY A 40 11.34 -11.90 -19.03
C GLY A 40 11.59 -11.96 -17.52
N LYS A 41 12.04 -10.86 -16.90
CA LYS A 41 12.44 -10.79 -15.49
C LYS A 41 11.48 -9.89 -14.72
N MET A 42 10.81 -10.44 -13.70
CA MET A 42 9.84 -9.76 -12.88
C MET A 42 10.40 -9.44 -11.50
N ASN A 43 10.07 -8.27 -10.97
CA ASN A 43 10.11 -7.96 -9.56
C ASN A 43 9.16 -6.79 -9.28
N MET A 44 8.19 -6.98 -8.38
CA MET A 44 7.18 -5.96 -8.06
C MET A 44 7.80 -4.66 -7.57
N ALA A 45 8.83 -4.71 -6.72
CA ALA A 45 9.48 -3.51 -6.21
C ALA A 45 10.18 -2.73 -7.33
N TYR A 46 10.85 -3.42 -8.25
CA TYR A 46 11.45 -2.80 -9.42
C TYR A 46 10.40 -2.06 -10.27
N GLU A 47 9.31 -2.75 -10.60
CA GLU A 47 8.27 -2.16 -11.45
C GLU A 47 7.53 -0.99 -10.78
N CYS A 48 7.42 -1.02 -9.44
CA CYS A 48 6.83 0.08 -8.66
C CYS A 48 7.74 1.31 -8.55
N ILE A 49 9.05 1.13 -8.45
CA ILE A 49 9.98 2.21 -8.07
C ILE A 49 11.14 2.36 -9.07
N ASP A 50 11.97 1.33 -9.21
CA ASP A 50 13.25 1.43 -9.93
C ASP A 50 13.03 1.72 -11.42
N ARG A 51 12.01 1.13 -12.04
CA ARG A 51 11.62 1.39 -13.42
C ARG A 51 11.41 2.88 -13.70
N HIS A 52 10.74 3.60 -12.78
CA HIS A 52 10.50 5.04 -12.95
C HIS A 52 11.78 5.86 -12.86
N VAL A 53 12.75 5.43 -12.04
CA VAL A 53 14.07 6.05 -11.97
C VAL A 53 14.81 5.83 -13.30
N ASP A 54 14.83 4.60 -13.81
CA ASP A 54 15.49 4.24 -15.06
C ASP A 54 14.87 4.96 -16.28
N GLN A 55 13.56 5.24 -16.22
CA GLN A 55 12.82 6.02 -17.23
C GLN A 55 12.97 7.55 -17.09
N GLY A 56 13.78 8.02 -16.12
CA GLY A 56 14.07 9.44 -15.94
C GLY A 56 13.13 10.22 -15.03
N SER A 57 12.19 9.53 -14.34
CA SER A 57 11.25 10.14 -13.39
C SER A 57 11.76 10.10 -11.94
N GLY A 58 13.05 9.88 -11.73
CA GLY A 58 13.66 9.70 -10.41
C GLY A 58 13.45 10.87 -9.43
N ASP A 59 13.41 12.10 -9.91
CA ASP A 59 13.24 13.30 -9.07
C ASP A 59 11.78 13.61 -8.72
N LYS A 60 10.82 12.87 -9.30
CA LYS A 60 9.40 12.99 -8.97
C LYS A 60 9.13 12.46 -7.57
N ILE A 61 8.23 13.11 -6.81
CA ILE A 61 7.79 12.63 -5.51
C ILE A 61 7.01 11.31 -5.69
N ALA A 62 7.47 10.26 -5.02
CA ALA A 62 6.83 8.96 -4.98
C ALA A 62 5.97 8.80 -3.73
N LEU A 63 6.39 9.37 -2.60
CA LEU A 63 5.73 9.22 -1.30
C LEU A 63 5.70 10.54 -0.55
N ASN A 64 4.51 10.94 -0.10
CA ASN A 64 4.29 11.96 0.91
C ASN A 64 3.82 11.31 2.21
N TYR A 65 4.43 11.70 3.31
CA TYR A 65 4.08 11.23 4.65
C TYR A 65 3.77 12.38 5.59
N LYS A 66 2.76 12.19 6.44
CA LYS A 66 2.47 13.13 7.53
C LYS A 66 1.86 12.41 8.73
N ASP A 67 2.36 12.76 9.92
CA ASP A 67 1.72 12.47 11.21
C ASP A 67 1.70 13.76 12.09
N GLU A 68 1.56 13.62 13.40
CA GLU A 68 1.56 14.75 14.34
C GLU A 68 2.93 15.43 14.46
N HIS A 69 4.02 14.74 14.13
CA HIS A 69 5.40 15.17 14.39
C HIS A 69 6.22 15.32 13.11
N ARG A 70 5.90 14.57 12.06
CA ARG A 70 6.68 14.46 10.82
C ARG A 70 5.84 14.89 9.62
N LYS A 71 6.46 15.64 8.70
CA LYS A 71 5.93 15.91 7.35
C LYS A 71 7.09 15.76 6.38
N GLU A 72 7.04 14.74 5.56
CA GLU A 72 8.17 14.30 4.73
C GLU A 72 7.71 13.97 3.32
N SER A 73 8.63 14.11 2.37
CA SER A 73 8.41 13.72 0.98
C SER A 73 9.64 13.00 0.46
N TYR A 74 9.42 11.91 -0.27
CA TYR A 74 10.47 11.09 -0.85
C TYR A 74 10.27 10.98 -2.35
N THR A 75 11.33 11.20 -3.11
CA THR A 75 11.33 10.99 -4.56
C THR A 75 11.38 9.49 -4.90
N TYR A 76 11.10 9.13 -6.16
CA TYR A 76 11.31 7.75 -6.63
C TYR A 76 12.76 7.31 -6.42
N LYS A 77 13.73 8.20 -6.62
CA LYS A 77 15.15 7.93 -6.35
C LYS A 77 15.45 7.73 -4.86
N ASP A 78 14.79 8.47 -3.97
CA ASP A 78 14.91 8.23 -2.53
C ASP A 78 14.32 6.88 -2.16
N MET A 79 13.14 6.54 -2.70
CA MET A 79 12.51 5.24 -2.46
C MET A 79 13.36 4.08 -2.97
N GLN A 80 13.99 4.22 -4.15
CA GLN A 80 14.95 3.25 -4.67
C GLN A 80 16.12 3.06 -3.70
N ARG A 81 16.78 4.15 -3.34
CA ARG A 81 17.94 4.16 -2.44
C ARG A 81 17.61 3.56 -1.07
N LEU A 82 16.50 3.97 -0.45
CA LEU A 82 16.11 3.52 0.88
C LEU A 82 15.63 2.06 0.88
N SER A 83 14.96 1.60 -0.17
CA SER A 83 14.57 0.20 -0.30
C SER A 83 15.78 -0.71 -0.61
N ASN A 84 16.81 -0.21 -1.31
CA ASN A 84 18.07 -0.93 -1.50
C ASN A 84 18.81 -1.12 -0.17
N LYS A 85 18.91 -0.04 0.64
CA LYS A 85 19.47 -0.13 2.00
C LYS A 85 18.70 -1.14 2.85
N ALA A 86 17.36 -1.10 2.82
CA ALA A 86 16.53 -2.05 3.55
C ALA A 86 16.76 -3.49 3.09
N ALA A 87 16.90 -3.72 1.79
CA ALA A 87 17.23 -5.05 1.24
C ALA A 87 18.58 -5.55 1.75
N ASN A 88 19.62 -4.71 1.77
CA ASN A 88 20.93 -5.06 2.31
C ASN A 88 20.86 -5.39 3.81
N VAL A 89 20.19 -4.56 4.62
CA VAL A 89 20.00 -4.82 6.05
C VAL A 89 19.30 -6.16 6.28
N LEU A 90 18.25 -6.43 5.54
CA LEU A 90 17.46 -7.66 5.70
C LEU A 90 18.24 -8.90 5.24
N SER A 91 18.99 -8.83 4.14
CA SER A 91 19.78 -9.95 3.64
C SER A 91 20.99 -10.24 4.54
N GLU A 92 21.74 -9.22 4.94
CA GLU A 92 23.01 -9.37 5.66
C GLU A 92 22.82 -9.67 7.14
N HIS A 93 21.82 -9.03 7.79
CA HIS A 93 21.64 -9.13 9.26
C HIS A 93 20.47 -10.00 9.67
N ALA A 94 19.37 -10.02 8.89
CA ALA A 94 18.23 -10.88 9.16
C ALA A 94 18.25 -12.19 8.35
N GLU A 95 19.27 -12.40 7.51
CA GLU A 95 19.48 -13.61 6.71
C GLU A 95 18.25 -13.96 5.85
N VAL A 96 17.62 -12.93 5.27
CA VAL A 96 16.45 -13.10 4.39
C VAL A 96 16.92 -13.53 3.01
N ASP A 97 16.34 -14.64 2.53
CA ASP A 97 16.56 -15.19 1.21
C ASP A 97 15.27 -15.21 0.37
N LYS A 98 15.42 -15.43 -0.94
CA LYS A 98 14.31 -15.65 -1.86
C LYS A 98 13.32 -16.70 -1.34
N GLY A 99 12.03 -16.36 -1.34
CA GLY A 99 10.93 -17.24 -0.92
C GLY A 99 10.72 -17.33 0.59
N ASP A 100 11.56 -16.69 1.42
CA ASP A 100 11.30 -16.56 2.86
C ASP A 100 10.04 -15.76 3.13
N ARG A 101 9.33 -16.08 4.21
CA ARG A 101 8.17 -15.30 4.67
C ARG A 101 8.64 -14.29 5.69
N VAL A 102 8.58 -13.01 5.29
CA VAL A 102 8.93 -11.85 6.13
C VAL A 102 7.67 -11.09 6.48
N PHE A 103 7.33 -11.04 7.76
CA PHE A 103 6.13 -10.34 8.20
C PHE A 103 6.46 -8.94 8.69
N ILE A 104 5.54 -8.01 8.45
CA ILE A 104 5.64 -6.62 8.89
C ILE A 104 4.47 -6.33 9.83
N PHE A 105 4.77 -6.09 11.09
CA PHE A 105 3.81 -5.74 12.13
C PHE A 105 4.23 -4.44 12.79
N MET A 106 3.88 -3.32 12.18
CA MET A 106 4.28 -2.00 12.66
C MET A 106 3.29 -0.92 12.25
N SER A 107 3.38 0.23 12.88
CA SER A 107 2.59 1.41 12.53
C SER A 107 2.99 1.93 11.15
N ARG A 108 2.09 2.66 10.51
CA ARG A 108 2.31 3.26 9.19
C ARG A 108 3.29 4.41 9.29
N THR A 109 4.55 4.13 9.00
CA THR A 109 5.64 5.11 8.86
C THR A 109 6.37 4.87 7.54
N PRO A 110 7.18 5.80 7.02
CA PRO A 110 7.92 5.62 5.76
C PRO A 110 8.80 4.36 5.76
N GLU A 111 9.37 4.02 6.91
CA GLU A 111 10.25 2.87 7.11
C GLU A 111 9.54 1.54 6.80
N LEU A 112 8.21 1.43 7.04
CA LEU A 112 7.41 0.26 6.64
C LEU A 112 7.51 0.03 5.13
N TYR A 113 7.40 1.10 4.35
CA TYR A 113 7.40 1.03 2.88
C TYR A 113 8.80 0.74 2.34
N PHE A 114 9.85 1.28 2.97
CA PHE A 114 11.24 0.93 2.62
C PHE A 114 11.52 -0.55 2.90
N ALA A 115 11.11 -1.04 4.06
CA ALA A 115 11.27 -2.44 4.45
C ALA A 115 10.47 -3.38 3.54
N LEU A 116 9.19 -3.04 3.24
CA LEU A 116 8.35 -3.84 2.34
C LEU A 116 8.97 -3.97 0.95
N LEU A 117 9.41 -2.86 0.36
CA LEU A 117 10.09 -2.87 -0.94
C LEU A 117 11.41 -3.63 -0.87
N GLY A 118 12.18 -3.50 0.23
CA GLY A 118 13.40 -4.25 0.46
C GLY A 118 13.17 -5.77 0.48
N VAL A 119 12.14 -6.23 1.20
CA VAL A 119 11.72 -7.64 1.20
C VAL A 119 11.43 -8.15 -0.23
N LEU A 120 10.71 -7.35 -1.00
CA LEU A 120 10.36 -7.71 -2.39
C LEU A 120 11.57 -7.70 -3.32
N LYS A 121 12.55 -6.80 -3.14
CA LYS A 121 13.80 -6.77 -3.91
C LYS A 121 14.63 -8.03 -3.72
N ILE A 122 14.62 -8.60 -2.50
CA ILE A 122 15.26 -9.89 -2.18
C ILE A 122 14.52 -11.07 -2.84
N GLY A 123 13.28 -10.88 -3.28
CA GLY A 123 12.43 -11.97 -3.78
C GLY A 123 11.77 -12.77 -2.66
N ALA A 124 11.71 -12.24 -1.46
CA ALA A 124 11.00 -12.82 -0.33
C ALA A 124 9.51 -12.48 -0.37
N ILE A 125 8.69 -13.24 0.35
CA ILE A 125 7.25 -13.08 0.43
C ILE A 125 6.92 -12.19 1.63
N VAL A 126 6.30 -11.04 1.38
CA VAL A 126 5.90 -10.13 2.46
C VAL A 126 4.55 -10.51 3.04
N GLY A 127 4.42 -10.48 4.38
CA GLY A 127 3.16 -10.71 5.10
C GLY A 127 2.83 -9.50 6.00
N PRO A 128 2.06 -8.50 5.53
CA PRO A 128 1.71 -7.38 6.37
C PRO A 128 0.61 -7.75 7.37
N LEU A 129 0.76 -7.29 8.61
CA LEU A 129 -0.22 -7.47 9.68
C LEU A 129 -0.82 -6.13 10.07
N PHE A 130 -2.14 -6.14 10.31
CA PHE A 130 -2.85 -4.96 10.78
C PHE A 130 -2.35 -4.55 12.17
N GLU A 131 -1.94 -3.29 12.34
CA GLU A 131 -1.33 -2.78 13.58
C GLU A 131 -2.21 -2.95 14.83
N ALA A 132 -3.52 -3.08 14.67
CA ALA A 132 -4.44 -3.29 15.78
C ALA A 132 -4.60 -4.76 16.20
N PHE A 133 -3.93 -5.71 15.55
CA PHE A 133 -4.00 -7.11 15.97
C PHE A 133 -3.41 -7.31 17.36
N MET A 134 -4.08 -8.20 18.13
CA MET A 134 -3.63 -8.64 19.43
C MET A 134 -2.85 -9.98 19.31
N GLU A 135 -2.17 -10.38 20.38
CA GLU A 135 -1.25 -11.54 20.45
C GLU A 135 -1.73 -12.75 19.66
N LYS A 136 -2.97 -13.23 19.93
CA LYS A 136 -3.50 -14.42 19.27
C LYS A 136 -3.58 -14.25 17.73
N ALA A 137 -4.04 -13.11 17.25
CA ALA A 137 -4.18 -12.86 15.82
C ALA A 137 -2.81 -12.76 15.12
N VAL A 138 -1.80 -12.24 15.82
CA VAL A 138 -0.41 -12.20 15.35
C VAL A 138 0.17 -13.61 15.32
N ALA A 139 0.05 -14.35 16.42
CA ALA A 139 0.57 -15.72 16.55
C ALA A 139 0.01 -16.65 15.48
N ASP A 140 -1.32 -16.70 15.33
CA ASP A 140 -2.00 -17.60 14.37
C ASP A 140 -1.46 -17.42 12.93
N ARG A 141 -1.12 -16.18 12.55
CA ARG A 141 -0.63 -15.85 11.18
C ARG A 141 0.85 -16.16 11.01
N LEU A 142 1.67 -15.80 12.00
CA LEU A 142 3.11 -16.07 11.96
C LEU A 142 3.41 -17.57 12.02
N GLU A 143 2.64 -18.33 12.82
CA GLU A 143 2.75 -19.78 12.89
C GLU A 143 2.31 -20.45 11.58
N ASN A 144 1.10 -20.12 11.09
CA ASN A 144 0.54 -20.72 9.86
C ASN A 144 1.39 -20.46 8.63
N SER A 145 2.01 -19.27 8.53
CA SER A 145 2.90 -18.92 7.43
C SER A 145 4.30 -19.46 7.57
N GLU A 146 4.65 -20.03 8.72
CA GLU A 146 6.04 -20.36 9.08
C GLU A 146 6.97 -19.14 8.87
N ALA A 147 6.56 -17.98 9.37
CA ALA A 147 7.31 -16.75 9.23
C ALA A 147 8.74 -16.89 9.77
N LYS A 148 9.74 -16.55 8.95
CA LYS A 148 11.17 -16.59 9.31
C LYS A 148 11.61 -15.32 10.00
N VAL A 149 11.15 -14.17 9.53
CA VAL A 149 11.52 -12.84 10.01
C VAL A 149 10.28 -12.01 10.30
N LEU A 150 10.34 -11.25 11.38
CA LEU A 150 9.34 -10.23 11.71
C LEU A 150 10.01 -8.87 11.78
N ILE A 151 9.43 -7.90 11.06
CA ILE A 151 9.78 -6.48 11.16
C ILE A 151 8.70 -5.81 11.99
N THR A 152 9.07 -5.14 13.08
CA THR A 152 8.11 -4.53 14.01
C THR A 152 8.67 -3.26 14.65
N ASN A 153 7.88 -2.60 15.49
CA ASN A 153 8.33 -1.52 16.36
C ASN A 153 8.16 -1.90 17.85
N LYS A 154 8.84 -1.18 18.74
CA LYS A 154 8.81 -1.44 20.19
C LYS A 154 7.39 -1.44 20.75
N ALA A 155 6.52 -0.57 20.25
CA ALA A 155 5.15 -0.45 20.74
C ALA A 155 4.31 -1.71 20.48
N LEU A 156 4.58 -2.45 19.41
CA LEU A 156 3.84 -3.65 19.01
C LEU A 156 4.54 -4.96 19.44
N LEU A 157 5.85 -4.90 19.69
CA LEU A 157 6.64 -6.07 20.11
C LEU A 157 6.03 -6.87 21.28
N PRO A 158 5.44 -6.25 22.32
CA PRO A 158 4.79 -6.98 23.42
C PRO A 158 3.59 -7.86 23.00
N ARG A 159 3.08 -7.68 21.79
CA ARG A 159 2.00 -8.51 21.22
C ARG A 159 2.49 -9.72 20.43
N VAL A 160 3.81 -9.91 20.36
CA VAL A 160 4.45 -11.02 19.63
C VAL A 160 4.86 -12.11 20.61
N PRO A 161 4.19 -13.27 20.64
CA PRO A 161 4.54 -14.35 21.56
C PRO A 161 5.71 -15.17 21.01
N VAL A 162 6.92 -14.63 21.04
CA VAL A 162 8.14 -15.20 20.43
C VAL A 162 8.36 -16.64 20.85
N ASP A 163 8.15 -16.96 22.13
CA ASP A 163 8.33 -18.31 22.68
C ASP A 163 7.41 -19.39 22.05
N LYS A 164 6.32 -18.95 21.39
CA LYS A 164 5.36 -19.84 20.73
C LYS A 164 5.63 -19.97 19.22
N LEU A 165 6.64 -19.30 18.67
CA LEU A 165 6.90 -19.17 17.23
C LEU A 165 8.24 -19.80 16.83
N PRO A 166 8.35 -21.14 16.76
CA PRO A 166 9.63 -21.83 16.55
C PRO A 166 10.29 -21.54 15.20
N ASN A 167 9.50 -21.11 14.20
CA ASN A 167 10.01 -20.77 12.87
C ASN A 167 10.53 -19.33 12.79
N LEU A 168 10.14 -18.45 13.72
CA LEU A 168 10.60 -17.07 13.77
C LEU A 168 12.06 -17.03 14.25
N LYS A 169 12.98 -16.69 13.36
CA LYS A 169 14.43 -16.72 13.62
C LYS A 169 14.99 -15.37 13.99
N LYS A 170 14.46 -14.30 13.39
CA LYS A 170 14.95 -12.94 13.57
C LYS A 170 13.79 -11.96 13.75
N ILE A 171 14.02 -10.98 14.60
CA ILE A 171 13.11 -9.84 14.76
C ILE A 171 13.92 -8.57 14.48
N VAL A 172 13.43 -7.79 13.54
CA VAL A 172 13.97 -6.49 13.14
C VAL A 172 13.09 -5.41 13.76
N VAL A 173 13.69 -4.53 14.54
CA VAL A 173 12.97 -3.46 15.23
C VAL A 173 13.28 -2.11 14.60
N VAL A 174 12.23 -1.38 14.26
CA VAL A 174 12.29 -0.09 13.56
C VAL A 174 12.03 1.02 14.58
N ASP A 175 12.99 1.21 15.48
CA ASP A 175 13.00 2.25 16.52
C ASP A 175 14.45 2.57 16.91
N GLU A 176 14.65 3.67 17.65
CA GLU A 176 15.94 3.99 18.29
C GLU A 176 16.15 3.13 19.55
N ASP A 177 17.40 3.00 20.02
CA ASP A 177 17.77 2.31 21.26
C ASP A 177 17.26 0.84 21.35
N VAL A 178 17.47 0.07 20.30
CA VAL A 178 17.04 -1.33 20.22
C VAL A 178 17.91 -2.23 21.12
N GLU A 179 17.30 -3.19 21.81
CA GLU A 179 18.00 -4.18 22.63
C GLU A 179 18.86 -5.12 21.78
N ASP A 180 19.99 -5.58 22.29
CA ASP A 180 21.00 -6.40 21.59
C ASP A 180 20.48 -7.72 21.00
N ASN A 181 19.36 -8.22 21.48
CA ASN A 181 18.72 -9.47 20.99
C ASN A 181 17.87 -9.27 19.74
N TYR A 182 17.67 -8.04 19.31
CA TYR A 182 16.96 -7.67 18.10
C TYR A 182 17.89 -6.97 17.09
N ILE A 183 17.47 -6.96 15.84
CA ILE A 183 18.19 -6.25 14.77
C ILE A 183 17.73 -4.79 14.73
N ASP A 184 18.64 -3.85 14.95
CA ASP A 184 18.38 -2.42 14.91
C ASP A 184 18.34 -1.94 13.46
N PHE A 185 17.12 -1.78 12.94
CA PHE A 185 16.91 -1.38 11.55
C PHE A 185 17.43 0.02 11.28
N ILE A 186 17.16 0.98 12.16
CA ILE A 186 17.47 2.39 11.93
C ILE A 186 19.00 2.60 11.88
N SER A 187 19.72 2.10 12.87
CA SER A 187 21.18 2.23 12.92
C SER A 187 21.87 1.55 11.72
N LEU A 188 21.38 0.37 11.32
CA LEU A 188 21.91 -0.35 10.17
C LEU A 188 21.63 0.36 8.84
N MET A 189 20.46 0.97 8.69
CA MET A 189 20.09 1.76 7.51
C MET A 189 21.02 2.97 7.29
N GLU A 190 21.63 3.53 8.34
CA GLU A 190 22.58 4.64 8.18
C GLU A 190 23.79 4.23 7.35
N THR A 191 24.33 3.04 7.59
CA THR A 191 25.62 2.55 7.03
C THR A 191 25.45 1.57 5.88
N ALA A 192 24.26 1.01 5.67
CA ALA A 192 23.99 0.06 4.58
C ALA A 192 24.25 0.67 3.20
N SER A 193 24.71 -0.17 2.26
CA SER A 193 24.85 0.22 0.85
C SER A 193 23.49 0.63 0.27
N ASP A 194 23.49 1.64 -0.58
CA ASP A 194 22.33 2.08 -1.36
C ASP A 194 22.25 1.44 -2.76
N GLU A 195 23.18 0.51 -3.05
CA GLU A 195 23.14 -0.36 -4.21
C GLU A 195 22.70 -1.77 -3.78
N PHE A 196 21.84 -2.42 -4.56
CA PHE A 196 21.38 -3.78 -4.33
C PHE A 196 21.08 -4.49 -5.65
N ASP A 197 21.58 -5.71 -5.81
CA ASP A 197 21.28 -6.56 -6.95
C ASP A 197 19.90 -7.23 -6.74
N ILE A 198 18.89 -6.72 -7.44
CA ILE A 198 17.50 -7.20 -7.32
C ILE A 198 17.39 -8.65 -7.76
N GLU A 199 16.74 -9.48 -6.94
CA GLU A 199 16.41 -10.87 -7.31
C GLU A 199 15.28 -10.89 -8.35
N TRP A 200 15.58 -11.44 -9.52
CA TRP A 200 14.62 -11.56 -10.61
C TRP A 200 13.79 -12.83 -10.51
N LEU A 201 12.49 -12.68 -10.66
CA LEU A 201 11.49 -13.66 -10.32
C LEU A 201 10.70 -14.12 -11.56
N LYS A 202 9.98 -15.24 -11.41
CA LYS A 202 9.01 -15.72 -12.38
C LYS A 202 7.61 -15.18 -12.02
N SER A 203 6.70 -15.27 -12.98
CA SER A 203 5.32 -14.80 -12.83
C SER A 203 4.55 -15.47 -11.68
N ASP A 204 4.87 -16.73 -11.38
CA ASP A 204 4.26 -17.56 -10.35
C ASP A 204 5.03 -17.60 -9.02
N ASP A 205 6.19 -16.92 -8.93
CA ASP A 205 6.88 -16.74 -7.65
C ASP A 205 6.02 -15.90 -6.69
N GLY A 206 6.04 -16.27 -5.38
CA GLY A 206 5.24 -15.60 -4.36
C GLY A 206 5.62 -14.13 -4.19
N LEU A 207 4.62 -13.31 -3.95
CA LEU A 207 4.75 -11.86 -3.77
C LEU A 207 4.37 -11.45 -2.34
N ILE A 208 3.12 -11.68 -1.99
CA ILE A 208 2.53 -11.20 -0.73
C ILE A 208 1.51 -12.19 -0.20
N LEU A 209 1.51 -12.39 1.12
CA LEU A 209 0.63 -13.29 1.83
C LEU A 209 -0.33 -12.49 2.73
N HIS A 210 -1.59 -12.43 2.35
CA HIS A 210 -2.66 -11.85 3.14
C HIS A 210 -3.50 -12.91 3.84
N TYR A 211 -4.12 -12.52 4.95
CA TYR A 211 -5.02 -13.39 5.70
C TYR A 211 -6.44 -12.87 5.70
N THR A 212 -7.39 -13.71 5.30
CA THR A 212 -8.83 -13.43 5.37
C THR A 212 -9.46 -14.14 6.57
N SER A 213 -10.60 -13.62 7.04
CA SER A 213 -11.44 -14.29 8.03
C SER A 213 -12.10 -15.51 7.37
N GLY A 214 -11.53 -16.67 7.55
CA GLY A 214 -12.12 -17.92 7.02
C GLY A 214 -13.51 -18.20 7.60
N SER A 215 -14.38 -18.80 6.82
CA SER A 215 -15.72 -19.27 7.26
C SER A 215 -15.68 -20.27 8.44
N THR A 216 -14.52 -20.85 8.70
CA THR A 216 -14.27 -21.81 9.79
C THR A 216 -13.73 -21.16 11.07
N GLY A 217 -13.59 -19.83 11.12
CA GLY A 217 -13.06 -19.09 12.27
C GLY A 217 -11.53 -19.03 12.35
N GLN A 218 -10.81 -19.84 11.57
CA GLN A 218 -9.36 -19.73 11.43
C GLN A 218 -9.00 -18.84 10.23
N PRO A 219 -7.98 -17.96 10.37
CA PRO A 219 -7.53 -17.15 9.25
C PRO A 219 -6.96 -18.03 8.13
N LYS A 220 -7.30 -17.69 6.87
CA LYS A 220 -6.79 -18.39 5.69
C LYS A 220 -5.81 -17.48 4.95
N GLY A 221 -4.63 -18.01 4.65
CA GLY A 221 -3.63 -17.32 3.86
C GLY A 221 -4.00 -17.32 2.37
N VAL A 222 -3.93 -16.14 1.75
CA VAL A 222 -4.07 -15.94 0.30
C VAL A 222 -2.73 -15.44 -0.21
N LEU A 223 -2.05 -16.25 -0.99
CA LEU A 223 -0.77 -15.92 -1.60
C LEU A 223 -1.00 -15.31 -2.98
N HIS A 224 -0.63 -14.04 -3.15
CA HIS A 224 -0.52 -13.43 -4.46
C HIS A 224 0.89 -13.66 -5.03
N VAL A 225 0.98 -13.78 -6.34
CA VAL A 225 2.23 -14.01 -7.08
C VAL A 225 2.65 -12.75 -7.85
N GLN A 226 3.86 -12.73 -8.42
CA GLN A 226 4.39 -11.56 -9.12
C GLN A 226 3.47 -11.08 -10.25
N GLN A 227 2.78 -11.97 -10.94
CA GLN A 227 1.85 -11.61 -12.03
C GLN A 227 0.66 -10.76 -11.58
N ALA A 228 0.37 -10.67 -10.26
CA ALA A 228 -0.67 -9.79 -9.74
C ALA A 228 -0.44 -8.31 -10.10
N MET A 229 0.78 -7.91 -10.45
CA MET A 229 1.08 -6.54 -10.90
C MET A 229 0.24 -6.10 -12.10
N LEU A 230 -0.12 -7.01 -13.01
CA LEU A 230 -0.97 -6.71 -14.16
C LEU A 230 -2.34 -6.21 -13.72
N VAL A 231 -2.97 -6.92 -12.77
CA VAL A 231 -4.30 -6.56 -12.26
C VAL A 231 -4.23 -5.26 -11.46
N HIS A 232 -3.21 -5.09 -10.60
CA HIS A 232 -3.04 -3.87 -9.82
C HIS A 232 -2.83 -2.64 -10.71
N TYR A 233 -2.00 -2.77 -11.76
CA TYR A 233 -1.75 -1.70 -12.72
C TYR A 233 -3.01 -1.31 -13.48
N ILE A 234 -3.66 -2.29 -14.16
CA ILE A 234 -4.76 -2.00 -15.08
C ILE A 234 -6.03 -1.54 -14.34
N SER A 235 -6.33 -2.15 -13.17
CA SER A 235 -7.46 -1.72 -12.38
C SER A 235 -7.19 -0.39 -11.64
N GLY A 236 -5.96 -0.13 -11.22
CA GLY A 236 -5.53 1.21 -10.79
C GLY A 236 -5.79 2.25 -11.87
N LYS A 237 -5.41 1.95 -13.11
CA LYS A 237 -5.58 2.82 -14.27
C LYS A 237 -7.04 3.05 -14.65
N TYR A 238 -7.85 2.00 -14.75
CA TYR A 238 -9.21 2.13 -15.30
C TYR A 238 -10.32 2.20 -14.25
N VAL A 239 -10.18 1.54 -13.10
CA VAL A 239 -11.21 1.57 -12.04
C VAL A 239 -11.00 2.74 -11.10
N LEU A 240 -9.77 2.96 -10.62
CA LEU A 240 -9.44 4.09 -9.75
C LEU A 240 -9.07 5.35 -10.54
N ASP A 241 -8.92 5.22 -11.85
CA ASP A 241 -8.55 6.31 -12.77
C ASP A 241 -7.25 7.02 -12.40
N ILE A 242 -6.28 6.27 -11.84
CA ILE A 242 -4.98 6.82 -11.43
C ILE A 242 -4.20 7.23 -12.67
N GLN A 243 -3.77 8.49 -12.71
CA GLN A 243 -2.90 9.07 -13.72
C GLN A 243 -1.53 9.35 -13.11
N GLU A 244 -0.53 9.46 -13.96
CA GLU A 244 0.84 9.69 -13.50
C GLU A 244 0.98 10.97 -12.68
N ASP A 245 0.26 12.04 -13.02
CA ASP A 245 0.29 13.34 -12.33
C ASP A 245 -0.59 13.42 -11.07
N ASP A 246 -1.28 12.34 -10.71
CA ASP A 246 -2.10 12.30 -9.49
C ASP A 246 -1.28 12.25 -8.20
N VAL A 247 -1.84 12.88 -7.19
CA VAL A 247 -1.48 12.68 -5.78
C VAL A 247 -2.58 11.81 -5.16
N TYR A 248 -2.25 10.55 -4.96
CA TYR A 248 -3.19 9.50 -4.57
C TYR A 248 -3.07 9.19 -3.08
N TRP A 249 -4.19 9.03 -2.42
CA TRP A 249 -4.23 8.66 -1.01
C TRP A 249 -5.21 7.52 -0.74
N CYS A 250 -4.69 6.35 -0.37
CA CYS A 250 -5.46 5.24 0.19
C CYS A 250 -5.34 5.24 1.71
N THR A 251 -6.46 5.24 2.40
CA THR A 251 -6.48 5.28 3.88
C THR A 251 -6.47 3.91 4.54
N ALA A 252 -6.54 2.84 3.75
CA ALA A 252 -6.49 1.47 4.27
C ALA A 252 -5.11 1.15 4.83
N ASP A 253 -5.09 0.44 5.96
CA ASP A 253 -3.87 -0.09 6.56
C ASP A 253 -3.25 -1.19 5.67
N PRO A 254 -1.90 -1.23 5.50
CA PRO A 254 -1.22 -2.28 4.73
C PRO A 254 -1.48 -3.71 5.21
N GLY A 255 -1.89 -3.90 6.48
CA GLY A 255 -2.31 -5.21 6.99
C GLY A 255 -3.61 -5.74 6.35
N TRP A 256 -4.31 -4.90 5.60
CA TRP A 256 -5.42 -5.27 4.75
C TRP A 256 -5.01 -5.25 3.28
N VAL A 257 -5.54 -6.17 2.49
CA VAL A 257 -5.18 -6.30 1.06
C VAL A 257 -5.38 -5.00 0.28
N THR A 258 -6.39 -4.19 0.60
CA THR A 258 -6.59 -2.88 -0.03
C THR A 258 -5.41 -1.93 0.23
N GLY A 259 -4.85 -1.96 1.45
CA GLY A 259 -3.73 -1.12 1.84
C GLY A 259 -2.42 -1.45 1.09
N THR A 260 -2.27 -2.68 0.60
CA THR A 260 -1.13 -3.08 -0.24
C THR A 260 -1.44 -2.98 -1.72
N SER A 261 -2.49 -3.66 -2.21
CA SER A 261 -2.80 -3.70 -3.64
C SER A 261 -3.08 -2.31 -4.22
N TYR A 262 -3.88 -1.51 -3.51
CA TYR A 262 -4.26 -0.16 -3.96
C TYR A 262 -3.71 0.97 -3.08
N GLY A 263 -3.06 0.66 -1.96
CA GLY A 263 -2.35 1.64 -1.14
C GLY A 263 -0.84 1.69 -1.41
N ILE A 264 -0.29 0.67 -2.07
CA ILE A 264 1.14 0.58 -2.38
C ILE A 264 1.35 0.31 -3.87
N PHE A 265 0.92 -0.85 -4.37
CA PHE A 265 1.31 -1.31 -5.71
C PHE A 265 0.64 -0.50 -6.82
N ALA A 266 -0.68 -0.39 -6.83
CA ALA A 266 -1.38 0.27 -7.93
C ALA A 266 -0.94 1.72 -8.17
N PRO A 267 -0.83 2.62 -7.16
CA PRO A 267 -0.38 3.97 -7.41
C PRO A 267 1.06 4.02 -7.95
N TRP A 268 2.00 3.26 -7.39
CA TRP A 268 3.38 3.28 -7.87
C TRP A 268 3.57 2.60 -9.22
N LEU A 269 2.84 1.51 -9.51
CA LEU A 269 2.85 0.92 -10.87
C LEU A 269 2.36 1.91 -11.93
N ASN A 270 1.43 2.82 -11.58
CA ASN A 270 0.93 3.88 -12.45
C ASN A 270 1.76 5.18 -12.37
N GLY A 271 2.85 5.21 -11.64
CA GLY A 271 3.76 6.34 -11.54
C GLY A 271 3.22 7.53 -10.72
N ALA A 272 2.14 7.36 -9.95
CA ALA A 272 1.54 8.43 -9.15
C ALA A 272 2.33 8.73 -7.87
N THR A 273 2.11 9.91 -7.28
CA THR A 273 2.58 10.23 -5.94
C THR A 273 1.63 9.60 -4.92
N ASN A 274 2.12 8.76 -4.03
CA ASN A 274 1.34 8.16 -2.95
C ASN A 274 1.38 9.01 -1.68
N CYS A 275 0.29 9.04 -0.91
CA CYS A 275 0.21 9.72 0.39
C CYS A 275 -0.07 8.74 1.52
N ILE A 276 0.60 8.92 2.64
CA ILE A 276 0.45 8.11 3.85
C ILE A 276 0.22 9.00 5.06
N ALA A 277 -0.87 8.77 5.76
CA ALA A 277 -1.12 9.38 7.07
C ALA A 277 -0.72 8.40 8.17
N GLY A 278 0.23 8.79 9.00
CA GLY A 278 0.58 8.10 10.24
C GLY A 278 -0.35 8.46 11.39
N GLY A 279 -0.24 7.71 12.50
CA GLY A 279 -0.99 7.98 13.71
C GLY A 279 -2.47 7.56 13.64
N ARG A 280 -3.24 8.08 14.60
CA ARG A 280 -4.67 7.76 14.74
C ARG A 280 -5.53 8.64 13.84
N PHE A 281 -6.70 8.13 13.48
CA PHE A 281 -7.70 8.90 12.75
C PHE A 281 -8.09 10.19 13.51
N SER A 282 -8.01 11.32 12.80
CA SER A 282 -8.56 12.62 13.19
C SER A 282 -9.08 13.32 11.93
N PRO A 283 -10.32 13.89 11.96
CA PRO A 283 -10.84 14.63 10.83
C PRO A 283 -9.92 15.78 10.40
N GLU A 284 -9.36 16.51 11.36
CA GLU A 284 -8.45 17.63 11.11
C GLU A 284 -7.18 17.18 10.41
N GLN A 285 -6.57 16.10 10.88
CA GLN A 285 -5.38 15.53 10.26
C GLN A 285 -5.69 15.07 8.83
N TRP A 286 -6.81 14.41 8.62
CA TRP A 286 -7.17 13.89 7.31
C TRP A 286 -7.44 15.00 6.28
N TYR A 287 -8.17 16.04 6.67
CA TYR A 287 -8.39 17.19 5.78
C TYR A 287 -7.09 17.97 5.53
N SER A 288 -6.24 18.10 6.55
CA SER A 288 -4.93 18.74 6.37
C SER A 288 -3.99 17.93 5.46
N MET A 289 -4.12 16.59 5.39
CA MET A 289 -3.40 15.77 4.40
C MET A 289 -3.78 16.15 2.97
N ILE A 290 -5.09 16.28 2.72
CA ILE A 290 -5.60 16.63 1.39
C ILE A 290 -5.12 18.04 1.00
N GLU A 291 -5.23 19.00 1.91
CA GLU A 291 -4.80 20.38 1.67
C GLU A 291 -3.30 20.50 1.46
N ASP A 292 -2.50 19.91 2.36
CA ASP A 292 -1.05 20.05 2.39
C ASP A 292 -0.36 19.42 1.18
N PHE A 293 -0.83 18.26 0.74
CA PHE A 293 -0.23 17.53 -0.36
C PHE A 293 -1.02 17.64 -1.67
N LYS A 294 -2.13 18.41 -1.67
CA LYS A 294 -3.01 18.60 -2.82
C LYS A 294 -3.47 17.25 -3.39
N VAL A 295 -3.98 16.38 -2.51
CA VAL A 295 -4.49 15.06 -2.90
C VAL A 295 -5.56 15.22 -3.98
N THR A 296 -5.44 14.44 -5.05
CA THR A 296 -6.35 14.47 -6.19
C THR A 296 -7.33 13.30 -6.20
N ILE A 297 -6.87 12.12 -5.75
CA ILE A 297 -7.70 10.91 -5.60
C ILE A 297 -7.65 10.44 -4.16
N TRP A 298 -8.81 10.26 -3.58
CA TRP A 298 -8.96 9.77 -2.23
C TRP A 298 -9.71 8.45 -2.21
N TYR A 299 -9.05 7.36 -1.79
CA TYR A 299 -9.62 6.01 -1.69
C TYR A 299 -9.74 5.60 -0.23
N THR A 300 -10.97 5.38 0.23
CA THR A 300 -11.23 5.20 1.66
C THR A 300 -12.40 4.24 1.92
N ALA A 301 -12.62 3.86 3.19
CA ALA A 301 -13.73 3.00 3.57
C ALA A 301 -15.01 3.81 3.89
N PRO A 302 -16.21 3.26 3.65
CA PRO A 302 -17.47 3.87 4.06
C PRO A 302 -17.53 4.23 5.55
N THR A 303 -16.95 3.41 6.42
CA THR A 303 -16.86 3.69 7.86
C THR A 303 -16.08 4.98 8.15
N ALA A 304 -14.96 5.23 7.45
CA ALA A 304 -14.22 6.47 7.61
C ALA A 304 -15.03 7.70 7.18
N LEU A 305 -15.73 7.60 6.06
CA LEU A 305 -16.64 8.67 5.60
C LEU A 305 -17.77 8.93 6.61
N ARG A 306 -18.35 7.88 7.23
CA ARG A 306 -19.35 8.03 8.30
C ARG A 306 -18.78 8.73 9.53
N MET A 307 -17.53 8.44 9.89
CA MET A 307 -16.84 9.11 11.01
C MET A 307 -16.65 10.60 10.71
N LEU A 308 -16.25 10.96 9.50
CA LEU A 308 -16.12 12.36 9.06
C LEU A 308 -17.48 13.08 9.03
N MET A 309 -18.51 12.43 8.52
CA MET A 309 -19.88 12.94 8.53
C MET A 309 -20.37 13.22 9.96
N SER A 310 -20.03 12.33 10.90
CA SER A 310 -20.41 12.48 12.32
C SER A 310 -19.62 13.58 13.04
N ALA A 311 -18.43 13.92 12.56
CA ALA A 311 -17.61 15.00 13.12
C ALA A 311 -18.13 16.41 12.80
N GLY A 312 -19.00 16.53 11.78
CA GLY A 312 -19.65 17.77 11.38
C GLY A 312 -19.04 18.46 10.16
N ASP A 313 -19.88 19.22 9.46
CA ASP A 313 -19.49 19.88 8.21
C ASP A 313 -18.54 21.08 8.45
N ASP A 314 -18.61 21.73 9.62
CA ASP A 314 -17.83 22.93 9.98
C ASP A 314 -16.30 22.70 9.96
N ILE A 315 -15.87 21.43 10.12
CA ILE A 315 -14.44 21.08 10.08
C ILE A 315 -13.92 21.20 8.65
N VAL A 316 -14.71 20.76 7.67
CA VAL A 316 -14.31 20.75 6.24
C VAL A 316 -14.06 22.17 5.74
N GLU A 317 -14.87 23.13 6.17
CA GLU A 317 -14.80 24.55 5.74
C GLU A 317 -13.46 25.21 6.08
N LYS A 318 -12.66 24.60 6.97
CA LYS A 318 -11.35 25.11 7.40
C LYS A 318 -10.22 24.73 6.47
N TYR A 319 -10.47 23.84 5.48
CA TYR A 319 -9.42 23.25 4.62
C TYR A 319 -9.74 23.44 3.14
N ASP A 320 -8.71 23.65 2.35
CA ASP A 320 -8.81 23.69 0.89
C ASP A 320 -8.75 22.27 0.30
N LEU A 321 -9.91 21.73 -0.05
CA LEU A 321 -10.04 20.41 -0.68
C LEU A 321 -10.24 20.48 -2.20
N SER A 322 -10.02 21.63 -2.81
CA SER A 322 -10.28 21.88 -4.25
C SER A 322 -9.42 21.05 -5.20
N SER A 323 -8.34 20.46 -4.70
CA SER A 323 -7.49 19.52 -5.46
C SER A 323 -8.18 18.20 -5.75
N LEU A 324 -9.15 17.77 -4.92
CA LEU A 324 -9.84 16.50 -5.09
C LEU A 324 -10.61 16.45 -6.40
N ARG A 325 -10.30 15.48 -7.25
CA ARG A 325 -11.06 15.17 -8.48
C ARG A 325 -11.89 13.89 -8.36
N SER A 326 -11.52 12.97 -7.45
CA SER A 326 -12.23 11.70 -7.26
C SER A 326 -12.17 11.24 -5.81
N ILE A 327 -13.29 10.68 -5.34
CA ILE A 327 -13.40 9.98 -4.06
C ILE A 327 -13.98 8.60 -4.34
N LEU A 328 -13.26 7.56 -3.92
CA LEU A 328 -13.69 6.17 -4.10
C LEU A 328 -13.77 5.45 -2.76
N SER A 329 -14.57 4.40 -2.71
CA SER A 329 -14.85 3.64 -1.50
C SER A 329 -14.75 2.13 -1.76
N VAL A 330 -14.44 1.39 -0.69
CA VAL A 330 -14.22 -0.06 -0.76
C VAL A 330 -14.40 -0.74 0.60
N GLY A 331 -14.65 -2.04 0.56
CA GLY A 331 -14.56 -2.96 1.71
C GLY A 331 -15.85 -3.15 2.48
N GLU A 332 -16.81 -2.24 2.34
CA GLU A 332 -18.13 -2.28 2.98
C GLU A 332 -19.19 -1.71 2.04
N PRO A 333 -20.48 -2.06 2.20
CA PRO A 333 -21.56 -1.41 1.46
C PRO A 333 -21.59 0.11 1.71
N LEU A 334 -21.60 0.90 0.65
CA LEU A 334 -21.68 2.35 0.72
C LEU A 334 -23.13 2.82 0.83
N ASN A 335 -23.49 3.45 1.93
CA ASN A 335 -24.83 3.96 2.18
C ASN A 335 -25.16 5.19 1.31
N PRO A 336 -26.37 5.28 0.72
CA PRO A 336 -26.79 6.46 -0.06
C PRO A 336 -26.67 7.80 0.69
N GLU A 337 -26.86 7.80 1.99
CA GLU A 337 -26.74 9.00 2.81
C GLU A 337 -25.31 9.56 2.84
N VAL A 338 -24.30 8.67 2.84
CA VAL A 338 -22.89 9.07 2.75
C VAL A 338 -22.60 9.69 1.40
N ILE A 339 -23.13 9.12 0.30
CA ILE A 339 -22.98 9.68 -1.05
C ILE A 339 -23.57 11.08 -1.14
N LYS A 340 -24.80 11.28 -0.63
CA LYS A 340 -25.47 12.58 -0.62
C LYS A 340 -24.72 13.61 0.21
N TRP A 341 -24.23 13.20 1.38
CA TRP A 341 -23.43 14.05 2.25
C TRP A 341 -22.12 14.47 1.57
N ALA A 342 -21.36 13.52 1.04
CA ALA A 342 -20.11 13.81 0.34
C ALA A 342 -20.35 14.75 -0.87
N LYS A 343 -21.44 14.54 -1.63
CA LYS A 343 -21.81 15.42 -2.74
C LYS A 343 -22.11 16.85 -2.26
N LYS A 344 -22.77 16.99 -1.10
CA LYS A 344 -23.04 18.30 -0.48
C LYS A 344 -21.75 18.98 -0.03
N VAL A 345 -20.87 18.24 0.66
CA VAL A 345 -19.72 18.79 1.39
C VAL A 345 -18.48 18.95 0.50
N TYR A 346 -18.19 17.95 -0.32
CA TYR A 346 -17.00 17.94 -1.20
C TYR A 346 -17.33 18.32 -2.64
N GLY A 347 -18.60 18.43 -3.03
CA GLY A 347 -19.00 18.64 -4.42
C GLY A 347 -18.80 17.40 -5.32
N LEU A 348 -18.28 16.28 -4.78
CA LEU A 348 -17.92 15.06 -5.49
C LEU A 348 -18.86 13.91 -5.12
N THR A 349 -19.12 13.03 -6.09
CA THR A 349 -19.81 11.76 -5.83
C THR A 349 -18.82 10.70 -5.44
N VAL A 350 -19.05 10.01 -4.32
CA VAL A 350 -18.24 8.85 -3.94
C VAL A 350 -18.59 7.68 -4.85
N LEU A 351 -17.58 7.11 -5.50
CA LEU A 351 -17.71 5.94 -6.37
C LEU A 351 -17.41 4.69 -5.56
N ASP A 352 -18.36 3.75 -5.52
CA ASP A 352 -18.17 2.49 -4.80
C ASP A 352 -17.46 1.48 -5.69
N THR A 353 -16.51 0.74 -5.10
CA THR A 353 -15.75 -0.31 -5.78
C THR A 353 -15.94 -1.64 -5.05
N TRP A 354 -15.81 -2.75 -5.77
CA TRP A 354 -15.95 -4.08 -5.20
C TRP A 354 -14.87 -5.03 -5.71
N TRP A 355 -14.24 -5.73 -4.77
CA TRP A 355 -13.29 -6.81 -5.02
C TRP A 355 -13.02 -7.58 -3.73
N MET A 356 -12.23 -8.66 -3.80
CA MET A 356 -11.88 -9.51 -2.67
C MET A 356 -10.37 -9.80 -2.63
N THR A 357 -9.86 -10.17 -1.46
CA THR A 357 -8.48 -10.63 -1.32
C THR A 357 -8.18 -11.78 -2.28
N GLU A 358 -9.13 -12.70 -2.43
CA GLU A 358 -9.01 -13.90 -3.27
C GLU A 358 -8.99 -13.60 -4.77
N THR A 359 -9.57 -12.48 -5.22
CA THR A 359 -9.52 -12.06 -6.64
C THR A 359 -8.25 -11.30 -6.99
N GLY A 360 -7.55 -10.75 -6.00
CA GLY A 360 -6.32 -10.00 -6.18
C GLY A 360 -6.50 -8.56 -6.65
N GLY A 361 -7.69 -8.18 -7.12
CA GLY A 361 -8.01 -6.84 -7.61
C GLY A 361 -9.45 -6.71 -8.11
N HIS A 362 -9.78 -5.53 -8.69
CA HIS A 362 -11.07 -5.21 -9.30
C HIS A 362 -11.31 -5.94 -10.60
#